data_80a7c533af1f292222273fe8177e8922
#
_entry.id   80a7c533af1f292222273fe8177e8922
#
_cell.length_a   1.000
_cell.length_b   1.000
_cell.length_c   1.000
_cell.angle_alpha   90.00
_cell.angle_beta   90.00
_cell.angle_gamma   90.00
#
_symmetry.space_group_name_H-M   'P 1'
#
loop_
_entity.id
_entity.type
_entity.pdbx_description
1 polymer ?
#
loop_
_entity_poly.entity_id
_entity_poly.type
_entity_poly.pdbx_seq_one_letter_code
_entity_poly.pdbx_strand_id
1 'polypeptide(L)'
;MIPMALLLLTACSSGDLPPSQPGGGGTSTSTRTTTTPTVPTGRGLSPCSECMQGPRLTGVNWFGFETGNRSPHGLWARDYRSMLKQIRDMGFNSVRLPFSNDMLDATPTGLQINAHGTDPYTQEPGLNVDLEGLSSLEILDKILDEARRIDLKVILDNHSRAHDGYMNETLWYTDEVPEEKWISDWVFLVKRYKDNPAVVAVDLNNEPHGNTTTGMKPPATWGYDEAGYGKTDWRKAAIACGKAILAANPDLIIIVEGVENYRGDNYWWGGNLRGVADYPIENSDIPGNRLWYSAHEYGPEVYNQPWFSAGDFPANLPAIWDSKFWFVQKQGVRPVFIGEFGIKEASAADPDSVPHKWLKSFMEHVGKSASWTFWSLNPNSGDTEGILKDDWVSVNQAKFNLIKPYLEPLP
;
A
#
# COMPACT_ATOMS: atom_id res chain seq x y z
N MET A 1 40.20 -12.16 23.60
CA MET A 1 39.68 -10.78 23.62
C MET A 1 39.89 -10.21 22.22
N ILE A 2 38.87 -10.26 21.40
CA ILE A 2 38.83 -9.66 20.06
C ILE A 2 37.71 -8.65 20.10
N PRO A 3 37.87 -7.38 19.72
CA PRO A 3 36.81 -6.40 19.80
C PRO A 3 35.78 -6.64 18.73
N MET A 4 34.53 -6.72 19.14
CA MET A 4 33.33 -6.77 18.32
C MET A 4 33.17 -5.41 17.61
N ALA A 5 33.38 -5.40 16.32
CA ALA A 5 33.09 -4.22 15.50
C ALA A 5 31.57 -4.07 15.36
N LEU A 6 31.07 -3.01 15.96
CA LEU A 6 29.68 -2.55 15.83
C LEU A 6 29.52 -1.98 14.41
N LEU A 7 28.93 -2.76 13.50
CA LEU A 7 28.46 -2.21 12.23
C LEU A 7 27.19 -1.40 12.51
N LEU A 8 27.34 -0.10 12.54
CA LEU A 8 26.23 0.85 12.41
C LEU A 8 25.68 0.72 10.99
N LEU A 9 24.56 0.06 10.84
CA LEU A 9 23.69 0.21 9.68
C LEU A 9 23.17 1.65 9.69
N THR A 10 23.71 2.47 8.83
CA THR A 10 23.19 3.80 8.54
C THR A 10 21.81 3.63 7.94
N ALA A 11 20.80 4.01 8.72
CA ALA A 11 19.48 4.30 8.20
C ALA A 11 19.64 5.32 7.06
N CYS A 12 19.03 5.07 5.91
CA CYS A 12 18.91 6.05 4.84
C CYS A 12 18.28 7.31 5.43
N SER A 13 19.10 8.34 5.58
CA SER A 13 18.63 9.67 5.94
C SER A 13 17.78 10.20 4.80
N SER A 14 16.57 10.65 5.14
CA SER A 14 15.73 11.52 4.33
C SER A 14 16.62 12.52 3.57
N GLY A 15 16.65 12.41 2.24
CA GLY A 15 17.32 13.39 1.40
C GLY A 15 16.66 14.74 1.55
N ASP A 16 17.38 15.69 2.15
CA ASP A 16 16.97 17.07 2.24
C ASP A 16 16.79 17.64 0.84
N LEU A 17 15.56 17.96 0.49
CA LEU A 17 15.27 18.81 -0.66
C LEU A 17 15.88 20.21 -0.41
N PRO A 18 16.53 20.85 -1.38
CA PRO A 18 17.17 22.13 -1.18
C PRO A 18 16.11 23.20 -0.83
N PRO A 19 16.43 24.13 0.10
CA PRO A 19 15.51 25.19 0.50
C PRO A 19 15.25 26.14 -0.67
N SER A 20 13.99 26.39 -0.98
CA SER A 20 13.54 27.43 -1.88
C SER A 20 13.94 28.81 -1.33
N GLN A 21 14.66 29.59 -2.12
CA GLN A 21 15.06 30.98 -1.81
C GLN A 21 13.83 31.88 -1.67
N PRO A 22 13.83 32.84 -0.73
CA PRO A 22 12.74 33.80 -0.59
C PRO A 22 12.85 34.89 -1.67
N GLY A 23 11.94 34.87 -2.62
CA GLY A 23 11.72 35.97 -3.56
C GLY A 23 10.94 37.11 -2.88
N GLY A 24 11.39 38.33 -3.11
CA GLY A 24 11.04 39.58 -2.47
C GLY A 24 9.55 39.95 -2.45
N GLY A 25 9.23 40.75 -1.46
CA GLY A 25 7.90 41.19 -1.07
C GLY A 25 7.09 41.95 -2.13
N GLY A 26 5.85 41.55 -2.22
CA GLY A 26 4.74 42.31 -2.74
C GLY A 26 3.53 42.04 -1.87
N THR A 27 3.13 43.02 -1.05
CA THR A 27 1.89 42.97 -0.25
C THR A 27 0.70 43.01 -1.20
N SER A 28 0.19 41.86 -1.61
CA SER A 28 -1.12 41.71 -2.19
C SER A 28 -1.99 40.97 -1.18
N THR A 29 -2.91 41.64 -0.55
CA THR A 29 -3.99 41.05 0.26
C THR A 29 -4.95 40.31 -0.68
N SER A 30 -4.57 39.12 -1.07
CA SER A 30 -5.49 38.17 -1.70
C SER A 30 -6.28 37.48 -0.59
N THR A 31 -7.54 37.81 -0.46
CA THR A 31 -8.54 37.05 0.26
C THR A 31 -8.61 35.68 -0.38
N ARG A 32 -7.90 34.70 0.19
CA ARG A 32 -7.94 33.29 -0.21
C ARG A 32 -9.32 32.75 0.13
N THR A 33 -10.23 32.76 -0.83
CA THR A 33 -11.50 32.04 -0.75
C THR A 33 -11.14 30.56 -0.62
N THR A 34 -11.36 29.98 0.53
CA THR A 34 -11.31 28.52 0.74
C THR A 34 -12.52 27.94 0.01
N THR A 35 -12.33 27.57 -1.26
CA THR A 35 -13.35 26.81 -1.98
C THR A 35 -13.38 25.40 -1.40
N THR A 36 -14.53 25.00 -0.87
CA THR A 36 -14.77 23.61 -0.45
C THR A 36 -14.47 22.69 -1.62
N PRO A 37 -13.67 21.62 -1.43
CA PRO A 37 -13.38 20.67 -2.50
C PRO A 37 -14.69 20.10 -3.09
N THR A 38 -14.84 20.18 -4.40
CA THR A 38 -16.04 19.67 -5.07
C THR A 38 -15.90 18.16 -5.33
N VAL A 39 -16.91 17.41 -4.92
CA VAL A 39 -17.02 15.99 -5.26
C VAL A 39 -17.17 15.86 -6.78
N PRO A 40 -16.39 14.99 -7.45
CA PRO A 40 -16.50 14.77 -8.89
C PRO A 40 -17.90 14.30 -9.30
N THR A 41 -18.37 14.84 -10.41
CA THR A 41 -19.59 14.39 -11.11
C THR A 41 -19.20 14.11 -12.56
N GLY A 42 -19.34 12.87 -13.01
CA GLY A 42 -18.92 12.48 -14.35
C GLY A 42 -19.72 11.32 -14.92
N ARG A 43 -19.58 11.07 -16.22
CA ARG A 43 -20.27 9.97 -16.92
C ARG A 43 -19.90 8.58 -16.40
N GLY A 44 -18.72 8.44 -15.79
CA GLY A 44 -18.18 7.18 -15.25
C GLY A 44 -18.72 6.77 -13.88
N LEU A 45 -19.59 7.59 -13.26
CA LEU A 45 -20.05 7.38 -11.90
C LEU A 45 -21.47 6.77 -11.86
N SER A 46 -21.67 5.68 -12.59
CA SER A 46 -22.93 4.92 -12.50
C SER A 46 -22.84 3.92 -11.34
N PRO A 47 -23.80 3.95 -10.40
CA PRO A 47 -23.85 2.96 -9.31
C PRO A 47 -23.95 1.53 -9.85
N CYS A 48 -23.21 0.60 -9.21
CA CYS A 48 -23.20 -0.81 -9.56
C CYS A 48 -23.34 -1.65 -8.28
N SER A 49 -24.55 -2.00 -7.90
CA SER A 49 -24.81 -2.73 -6.65
C SER A 49 -24.12 -4.10 -6.60
N GLU A 50 -24.06 -4.79 -7.72
CA GLU A 50 -23.34 -6.09 -7.83
C GLU A 50 -21.83 -5.93 -7.70
N CYS A 51 -21.29 -4.79 -8.15
CA CYS A 51 -19.86 -4.49 -8.02
C CYS A 51 -19.43 -4.24 -6.58
N MET A 52 -20.35 -3.77 -5.75
CA MET A 52 -20.10 -3.48 -4.32
C MET A 52 -20.12 -4.74 -3.45
N GLN A 53 -20.41 -5.91 -4.03
CA GLN A 53 -20.39 -7.18 -3.32
C GLN A 53 -18.99 -7.76 -3.30
N GLY A 54 -18.59 -8.31 -2.16
CA GLY A 54 -17.28 -8.93 -2.01
C GLY A 54 -16.90 -9.08 -0.53
N PRO A 55 -15.77 -9.74 -0.25
CA PRO A 55 -15.26 -9.82 1.11
C PRO A 55 -14.84 -8.44 1.60
N ARG A 56 -15.00 -8.18 2.89
CA ARG A 56 -14.36 -7.05 3.52
C ARG A 56 -13.04 -7.52 4.14
N LEU A 57 -11.93 -6.95 3.66
CA LEU A 57 -10.58 -7.29 4.10
C LEU A 57 -10.07 -6.20 5.04
N THR A 58 -9.67 -6.60 6.25
CA THR A 58 -9.04 -5.70 7.22
C THR A 58 -7.74 -6.34 7.67
N GLY A 59 -6.64 -5.72 7.28
CA GLY A 59 -5.34 -6.36 7.37
C GLY A 59 -4.21 -5.41 7.71
N VAL A 60 -3.03 -5.92 7.48
CA VAL A 60 -1.77 -5.22 7.71
C VAL A 60 -0.82 -5.49 6.56
N ASN A 61 0.05 -4.53 6.23
CA ASN A 61 1.15 -4.74 5.29
C ASN A 61 2.30 -5.45 6.02
N TRP A 62 2.88 -6.47 5.42
CA TRP A 62 4.10 -7.13 5.88
C TRP A 62 5.13 -7.07 4.76
N PHE A 63 6.00 -6.08 4.83
CA PHE A 63 6.93 -5.77 3.77
C PHE A 63 8.29 -6.49 3.92
N GLY A 64 9.05 -6.49 2.81
CA GLY A 64 10.42 -7.00 2.76
C GLY A 64 10.82 -7.69 1.48
N PHE A 65 9.91 -8.31 0.72
CA PHE A 65 10.23 -8.92 -0.57
C PHE A 65 10.62 -7.88 -1.64
N GLU A 66 10.16 -6.65 -1.52
CA GLU A 66 10.47 -5.52 -2.39
C GLU A 66 11.77 -4.81 -2.00
N THR A 67 12.36 -5.16 -0.84
CA THR A 67 13.59 -4.56 -0.33
C THR A 67 14.83 -5.37 -0.72
N GLY A 68 16.02 -4.85 -0.41
CA GLY A 68 17.28 -5.57 -0.57
C GLY A 68 17.35 -6.91 0.16
N ASN A 69 16.45 -7.16 1.12
CA ASN A 69 16.32 -8.47 1.79
C ASN A 69 15.71 -9.53 0.88
N ARG A 70 14.81 -9.15 -0.03
CA ARG A 70 14.07 -10.05 -0.92
C ARG A 70 13.35 -11.21 -0.18
N SER A 71 12.99 -10.93 1.06
CA SER A 71 12.19 -11.78 1.94
C SER A 71 11.51 -10.91 2.99
N PRO A 72 10.37 -11.30 3.57
CA PRO A 72 9.70 -10.48 4.58
C PRO A 72 10.64 -10.14 5.73
N HIS A 73 10.56 -8.91 6.21
CA HIS A 73 11.32 -8.49 7.36
C HIS A 73 10.86 -9.20 8.63
N GLY A 74 11.76 -9.37 9.59
CA GLY A 74 11.51 -10.05 10.86
C GLY A 74 11.84 -11.53 10.86
N LEU A 75 12.13 -12.17 9.71
CA LEU A 75 12.51 -13.58 9.66
C LEU A 75 13.86 -13.87 10.32
N TRP A 76 14.65 -12.86 10.61
CA TRP A 76 15.86 -12.97 11.44
C TRP A 76 15.55 -13.07 12.95
N ALA A 77 14.34 -12.72 13.38
CA ALA A 77 13.90 -12.67 14.77
C ALA A 77 12.76 -13.65 15.08
N ARG A 78 11.94 -13.98 14.09
CA ARG A 78 10.69 -14.72 14.25
C ARG A 78 10.52 -15.81 13.18
N ASP A 79 9.77 -16.85 13.50
CA ASP A 79 9.25 -17.80 12.52
C ASP A 79 8.10 -17.19 11.72
N TYR A 80 8.06 -17.41 10.40
CA TYR A 80 7.02 -16.84 9.53
C TYR A 80 5.61 -17.29 9.91
N ARG A 81 5.47 -18.54 10.41
CA ARG A 81 4.17 -19.06 10.88
C ARG A 81 3.69 -18.31 12.11
N SER A 82 4.62 -17.98 13.02
CA SER A 82 4.30 -17.22 14.22
C SER A 82 3.91 -15.77 13.90
N MET A 83 4.54 -15.16 12.87
CA MET A 83 4.16 -13.84 12.37
C MET A 83 2.73 -13.85 11.82
N LEU A 84 2.41 -14.78 10.93
CA LEU A 84 1.06 -14.93 10.36
C LEU A 84 0.02 -15.27 11.44
N LYS A 85 0.39 -16.14 12.39
CA LYS A 85 -0.46 -16.45 13.53
C LYS A 85 -0.79 -15.21 14.35
N GLN A 86 0.20 -14.36 14.65
CA GLN A 86 -0.02 -13.14 15.42
C GLN A 86 -0.91 -12.14 14.66
N ILE A 87 -0.76 -12.00 13.36
CA ILE A 87 -1.68 -11.21 12.53
C ILE A 87 -3.13 -11.69 12.76
N ARG A 88 -3.34 -12.98 12.69
CA ARG A 88 -4.66 -13.59 12.92
C ARG A 88 -5.15 -13.42 14.35
N ASP A 89 -4.29 -13.63 15.35
CA ASP A 89 -4.60 -13.48 16.78
C ASP A 89 -4.98 -12.04 17.14
N MET A 90 -4.44 -11.03 16.45
CA MET A 90 -4.85 -9.64 16.58
C MET A 90 -6.23 -9.35 15.96
N GLY A 91 -6.79 -10.28 15.20
CA GLY A 91 -8.11 -10.13 14.58
C GLY A 91 -8.09 -9.65 13.13
N PHE A 92 -6.93 -9.52 12.50
CA PHE A 92 -6.84 -9.25 11.07
C PHE A 92 -7.25 -10.49 10.26
N ASN A 93 -7.96 -10.27 9.16
CA ASN A 93 -8.36 -11.34 8.24
C ASN A 93 -7.52 -11.37 6.96
N SER A 94 -6.62 -10.42 6.79
CA SER A 94 -5.79 -10.32 5.59
C SER A 94 -4.40 -9.73 5.86
N VAL A 95 -3.48 -10.02 4.94
CA VAL A 95 -2.16 -9.43 4.86
C VAL A 95 -1.88 -8.98 3.42
N ARG A 96 -1.36 -7.76 3.24
CA ARG A 96 -0.81 -7.28 1.96
C ARG A 96 0.69 -7.53 1.99
N LEU A 97 1.19 -8.20 0.94
CA LEU A 97 2.60 -8.59 0.80
C LEU A 97 3.20 -7.81 -0.38
N PRO A 98 3.92 -6.72 -0.12
CA PRO A 98 4.73 -6.03 -1.11
C PRO A 98 5.82 -6.95 -1.69
N PHE A 99 6.06 -6.87 -3.01
CA PHE A 99 7.16 -7.55 -3.67
C PHE A 99 7.70 -6.72 -4.85
N SER A 100 8.96 -6.94 -5.22
CA SER A 100 9.57 -6.40 -6.45
C SER A 100 9.65 -7.46 -7.54
N ASN A 101 9.67 -7.04 -8.82
CA ASN A 101 9.80 -8.00 -9.92
C ASN A 101 11.12 -8.78 -9.84
N ASP A 102 12.22 -8.15 -9.43
CA ASP A 102 13.53 -8.81 -9.33
C ASP A 102 13.61 -9.86 -8.20
N MET A 103 12.66 -9.87 -7.24
CA MET A 103 12.62 -10.91 -6.22
C MET A 103 12.23 -12.29 -6.81
N LEU A 104 11.56 -12.32 -7.97
CA LEU A 104 11.10 -13.58 -8.57
C LEU A 104 12.25 -14.53 -8.92
N ASP A 105 13.44 -13.98 -9.21
CA ASP A 105 14.67 -14.70 -9.53
C ASP A 105 15.72 -14.60 -8.40
N ALA A 106 15.35 -14.08 -7.22
CA ALA A 106 16.28 -13.82 -6.13
C ALA A 106 16.37 -14.95 -5.11
N THR A 107 17.49 -14.95 -4.37
CA THR A 107 17.68 -15.82 -3.19
C THR A 107 18.16 -14.94 -2.04
N PRO A 108 17.44 -14.85 -0.92
CA PRO A 108 17.88 -14.12 0.27
C PRO A 108 19.17 -14.71 0.85
N THR A 109 19.94 -13.86 1.52
CA THR A 109 21.12 -14.33 2.26
C THR A 109 20.70 -14.98 3.58
N GLY A 110 21.52 -15.87 4.13
CA GLY A 110 21.28 -16.51 5.43
C GLY A 110 21.19 -15.51 6.61
N LEU A 111 21.63 -14.26 6.44
CA LEU A 111 21.48 -13.19 7.45
C LEU A 111 20.05 -12.66 7.53
N GLN A 112 19.27 -12.82 6.47
CA GLN A 112 17.88 -12.34 6.40
C GLN A 112 16.90 -13.35 7.02
N ILE A 113 17.30 -14.60 7.13
CA ILE A 113 16.49 -15.71 7.62
C ILE A 113 17.28 -16.43 8.70
N ASN A 114 16.76 -16.47 9.91
CA ASN A 114 17.36 -17.21 11.02
C ASN A 114 16.68 -18.58 11.12
N ALA A 115 17.43 -19.64 10.90
CA ALA A 115 16.96 -21.03 11.02
C ALA A 115 17.15 -21.62 12.43
N HIS A 116 17.69 -20.84 13.37
CA HIS A 116 18.06 -21.31 14.70
C HIS A 116 17.38 -20.52 15.81
N GLY A 117 17.25 -21.14 16.97
CA GLY A 117 16.72 -20.51 18.17
C GLY A 117 15.30 -20.92 18.51
N THR A 118 14.68 -20.16 19.37
CA THR A 118 13.29 -20.34 19.81
C THR A 118 12.47 -19.12 19.39
N ASP A 119 11.30 -19.36 18.82
CA ASP A 119 10.41 -18.25 18.45
C ASP A 119 9.92 -17.51 19.69
N PRO A 120 10.12 -16.21 19.78
CA PRO A 120 9.78 -15.45 20.99
C PRO A 120 8.28 -15.32 21.25
N TYR A 121 7.42 -15.54 20.24
CA TYR A 121 5.97 -15.47 20.38
C TYR A 121 5.35 -16.82 20.76
N THR A 122 5.72 -17.90 20.07
CA THR A 122 5.14 -19.23 20.29
C THR A 122 5.95 -20.07 21.29
N GLN A 123 7.19 -19.72 21.57
CA GLN A 123 8.15 -20.48 22.36
C GLN A 123 8.54 -21.83 21.72
N GLU A 124 8.24 -22.03 20.44
CA GLU A 124 8.62 -23.23 19.71
C GLU A 124 10.10 -23.16 19.27
N PRO A 125 10.84 -24.28 19.32
CA PRO A 125 12.21 -24.31 18.86
C PRO A 125 12.29 -24.39 17.33
N GLY A 126 13.35 -23.80 16.75
CA GLY A 126 13.64 -23.87 15.32
C GLY A 126 12.86 -22.81 14.52
N LEU A 127 13.48 -21.62 14.37
CA LEU A 127 12.95 -20.57 13.49
C LEU A 127 13.18 -20.94 12.03
N ASN A 128 12.18 -20.77 11.15
CA ASN A 128 12.32 -20.79 9.70
C ASN A 128 13.23 -21.90 9.12
N VAL A 129 13.35 -23.05 9.79
CA VAL A 129 14.25 -24.16 9.37
C VAL A 129 13.95 -24.63 7.97
N ASP A 130 12.70 -24.60 7.57
CA ASP A 130 12.23 -25.01 6.24
C ASP A 130 12.29 -23.89 5.19
N LEU A 131 12.83 -22.73 5.54
CA LEU A 131 13.14 -21.64 4.60
C LEU A 131 14.62 -21.58 4.24
N GLU A 132 15.48 -22.34 4.94
CA GLU A 132 16.92 -22.28 4.74
C GLU A 132 17.29 -22.72 3.31
N GLY A 133 18.01 -21.85 2.60
CA GLY A 133 18.46 -22.10 1.23
C GLY A 133 17.40 -21.96 0.13
N LEU A 134 16.17 -21.59 0.49
CA LEU A 134 15.12 -21.36 -0.50
C LEU A 134 15.30 -20.02 -1.23
N SER A 135 14.85 -19.97 -2.49
CA SER A 135 14.67 -18.72 -3.23
C SER A 135 13.53 -17.87 -2.61
N SER A 136 13.50 -16.59 -2.94
CA SER A 136 12.44 -15.67 -2.50
C SER A 136 11.05 -16.16 -2.91
N LEU A 137 10.93 -16.71 -4.12
CA LEU A 137 9.68 -17.26 -4.63
C LEU A 137 9.24 -18.52 -3.85
N GLU A 138 10.18 -19.42 -3.49
CA GLU A 138 9.87 -20.59 -2.66
C GLU A 138 9.52 -20.20 -1.21
N ILE A 139 10.08 -19.10 -0.69
CA ILE A 139 9.67 -18.54 0.60
C ILE A 139 8.25 -17.99 0.53
N LEU A 140 7.91 -17.31 -0.56
CA LEU A 140 6.53 -16.85 -0.79
C LEU A 140 5.56 -18.05 -0.86
N ASP A 141 5.93 -19.16 -1.52
CA ASP A 141 5.13 -20.39 -1.51
C ASP A 141 4.81 -20.86 -0.09
N LYS A 142 5.82 -20.91 0.79
CA LYS A 142 5.66 -21.33 2.19
C LYS A 142 4.73 -20.41 2.98
N ILE A 143 4.87 -19.10 2.80
CA ILE A 143 4.04 -18.10 3.45
C ILE A 143 2.59 -18.23 2.99
N LEU A 144 2.35 -18.40 1.69
CA LEU A 144 1.00 -18.53 1.14
C LEU A 144 0.34 -19.88 1.53
N ASP A 145 1.10 -20.95 1.64
CA ASP A 145 0.59 -22.22 2.14
C ASP A 145 0.18 -22.14 3.62
N GLU A 146 0.98 -21.43 4.43
CA GLU A 146 0.63 -21.21 5.83
C GLU A 146 -0.59 -20.28 5.96
N ALA A 147 -0.66 -19.20 5.17
CA ALA A 147 -1.80 -18.30 5.13
C ALA A 147 -3.10 -19.08 4.80
N ARG A 148 -3.03 -19.99 3.81
CA ARG A 148 -4.14 -20.91 3.48
C ARG A 148 -4.51 -21.79 4.69
N ARG A 149 -3.52 -22.36 5.37
CA ARG A 149 -3.73 -23.28 6.49
C ARG A 149 -4.48 -22.63 7.65
N ILE A 150 -4.22 -21.33 7.90
CA ILE A 150 -4.84 -20.57 9.00
C ILE A 150 -6.01 -19.68 8.56
N ASP A 151 -6.45 -19.80 7.30
CA ASP A 151 -7.52 -18.96 6.69
C ASP A 151 -7.24 -17.45 6.80
N LEU A 152 -6.00 -17.04 6.52
CA LEU A 152 -5.61 -15.63 6.36
C LEU A 152 -5.60 -15.29 4.86
N LYS A 153 -6.32 -14.26 4.46
CA LYS A 153 -6.35 -13.82 3.06
C LYS A 153 -5.09 -13.02 2.71
N VAL A 154 -4.65 -13.14 1.48
CA VAL A 154 -3.45 -12.48 0.99
C VAL A 154 -3.78 -11.59 -0.20
N ILE A 155 -3.25 -10.38 -0.16
CA ILE A 155 -3.19 -9.44 -1.27
C ILE A 155 -1.73 -9.37 -1.70
N LEU A 156 -1.43 -9.76 -2.92
CA LEU A 156 -0.09 -9.56 -3.49
C LEU A 156 0.01 -8.17 -4.06
N ASP A 157 1.08 -7.44 -3.74
CA ASP A 157 1.32 -6.07 -4.18
C ASP A 157 2.63 -5.97 -4.94
N ASN A 158 2.56 -5.56 -6.20
CA ASN A 158 3.76 -5.25 -6.97
C ASN A 158 4.26 -3.85 -6.63
N HIS A 159 5.15 -3.78 -5.65
CA HIS A 159 5.59 -2.55 -5.02
C HIS A 159 6.62 -1.77 -5.84
N SER A 160 7.48 -2.49 -6.56
CA SER A 160 8.53 -1.93 -7.42
C SER A 160 9.02 -2.94 -8.44
N ARG A 161 9.81 -2.48 -9.42
CA ARG A 161 10.48 -3.37 -10.42
C ARG A 161 11.77 -3.92 -9.86
N ALA A 162 12.58 -3.02 -9.31
CA ALA A 162 13.80 -3.37 -8.60
C ALA A 162 13.60 -3.30 -7.08
N HIS A 163 14.37 -4.07 -6.31
CA HIS A 163 14.38 -3.93 -4.86
C HIS A 163 14.74 -2.49 -4.45
N ASP A 164 14.06 -1.99 -3.45
CA ASP A 164 14.17 -0.60 -2.96
C ASP A 164 13.89 0.47 -4.05
N GLY A 165 13.21 0.08 -5.16
CA GLY A 165 12.92 0.98 -6.27
C GLY A 165 11.72 1.91 -6.07
N TYR A 166 10.86 1.63 -5.14
CA TYR A 166 9.55 2.27 -4.93
C TYR A 166 9.59 3.81 -4.78
N MET A 167 10.70 4.38 -4.28
CA MET A 167 10.84 5.82 -4.15
C MET A 167 11.23 6.53 -5.45
N ASN A 168 11.68 5.79 -6.47
CA ASN A 168 12.23 6.37 -7.70
C ASN A 168 11.45 5.95 -8.95
N GLU A 169 10.72 4.85 -8.89
CA GLU A 169 9.98 4.28 -10.01
C GLU A 169 8.55 4.84 -10.03
N THR A 170 8.34 5.89 -10.81
CA THR A 170 7.03 6.58 -10.91
C THR A 170 5.98 5.78 -11.68
N LEU A 171 6.43 4.86 -12.55
CA LEU A 171 5.59 4.04 -13.43
C LEU A 171 5.70 2.56 -13.08
N TRP A 172 4.81 1.78 -13.66
CA TRP A 172 4.74 0.31 -13.55
C TRP A 172 5.78 -0.46 -14.36
N TYR A 173 6.67 0.26 -15.04
CA TYR A 173 7.74 -0.34 -15.85
C TYR A 173 9.01 0.50 -15.80
N THR A 174 10.14 -0.13 -16.10
CA THR A 174 11.46 0.47 -16.30
C THR A 174 12.07 -0.07 -17.59
N ASP A 175 13.28 0.37 -17.93
CA ASP A 175 14.01 -0.18 -19.08
C ASP A 175 14.39 -1.66 -18.85
N GLU A 176 14.69 -2.05 -17.60
CA GLU A 176 15.03 -3.42 -17.19
C GLU A 176 13.79 -4.33 -17.10
N VAL A 177 12.66 -3.76 -16.71
CA VAL A 177 11.38 -4.47 -16.61
C VAL A 177 10.34 -3.73 -17.45
N PRO A 178 10.32 -3.95 -18.77
CA PRO A 178 9.31 -3.37 -19.66
C PRO A 178 7.88 -3.78 -19.29
N GLU A 179 6.89 -3.03 -19.74
CA GLU A 179 5.46 -3.28 -19.46
C GLU A 179 5.04 -4.73 -19.77
N GLU A 180 5.56 -5.29 -20.86
CA GLU A 180 5.26 -6.66 -21.26
C GLU A 180 5.83 -7.69 -20.27
N LYS A 181 7.02 -7.42 -19.70
CA LYS A 181 7.61 -8.25 -18.65
C LYS A 181 6.81 -8.13 -17.36
N TRP A 182 6.48 -6.91 -16.94
CA TRP A 182 5.64 -6.67 -15.76
C TRP A 182 4.31 -7.44 -15.84
N ILE A 183 3.61 -7.40 -16.98
CA ILE A 183 2.38 -8.19 -17.21
C ILE A 183 2.67 -9.70 -17.16
N SER A 184 3.77 -10.16 -17.79
CA SER A 184 4.10 -11.59 -17.81
C SER A 184 4.47 -12.12 -16.43
N ASP A 185 5.14 -11.34 -15.59
CA ASP A 185 5.48 -11.69 -14.22
C ASP A 185 4.21 -11.83 -13.36
N TRP A 186 3.24 -10.92 -13.51
CA TRP A 186 1.92 -11.07 -12.90
C TRP A 186 1.20 -12.34 -13.34
N VAL A 187 1.17 -12.62 -14.65
CA VAL A 187 0.55 -13.83 -15.19
C VAL A 187 1.24 -15.08 -14.67
N PHE A 188 2.56 -15.07 -14.51
CA PHE A 188 3.32 -16.17 -13.90
C PHE A 188 2.87 -16.39 -12.46
N LEU A 189 2.86 -15.36 -11.61
CA LEU A 189 2.49 -15.47 -10.21
C LEU A 189 1.04 -15.96 -10.02
N VAL A 190 0.08 -15.38 -10.74
CA VAL A 190 -1.33 -15.75 -10.57
C VAL A 190 -1.66 -17.14 -11.08
N LYS A 191 -0.91 -17.66 -12.06
CA LYS A 191 -0.98 -19.06 -12.47
C LYS A 191 -0.40 -19.99 -11.41
N ARG A 192 0.75 -19.62 -10.80
CA ARG A 192 1.40 -20.40 -9.74
C ARG A 192 0.48 -20.60 -8.55
N TYR A 193 -0.26 -19.55 -8.18
CA TYR A 193 -1.11 -19.55 -6.99
C TYR A 193 -2.60 -19.74 -7.28
N LYS A 194 -2.96 -20.16 -8.49
CA LYS A 194 -4.37 -20.27 -8.91
C LYS A 194 -5.21 -21.15 -7.98
N ASP A 195 -4.62 -22.22 -7.44
CA ASP A 195 -5.30 -23.19 -6.58
C ASP A 195 -5.12 -22.89 -5.09
N ASN A 196 -4.54 -21.73 -4.74
CA ASN A 196 -4.40 -21.29 -3.35
C ASN A 196 -5.48 -20.26 -2.98
N PRO A 197 -6.53 -20.66 -2.23
CA PRO A 197 -7.65 -19.79 -1.90
C PRO A 197 -7.31 -18.67 -0.89
N ALA A 198 -6.09 -18.65 -0.36
CA ALA A 198 -5.62 -17.52 0.44
C ALA A 198 -5.34 -16.28 -0.43
N VAL A 199 -4.84 -16.46 -1.65
CA VAL A 199 -4.57 -15.34 -2.57
C VAL A 199 -5.88 -14.89 -3.20
N VAL A 200 -6.42 -13.77 -2.73
CA VAL A 200 -7.75 -13.27 -3.13
C VAL A 200 -7.72 -12.03 -4.00
N ALA A 201 -6.62 -11.26 -3.94
CA ALA A 201 -6.49 -10.01 -4.67
C ALA A 201 -5.04 -9.76 -5.08
N VAL A 202 -4.89 -8.95 -6.11
CA VAL A 202 -3.61 -8.44 -6.59
C VAL A 202 -3.69 -6.92 -6.75
N ASP A 203 -2.75 -6.22 -6.13
CA ASP A 203 -2.55 -4.78 -6.25
C ASP A 203 -1.51 -4.55 -7.35
N LEU A 204 -1.97 -4.03 -8.48
CA LEU A 204 -1.23 -4.13 -9.73
C LEU A 204 0.10 -3.39 -9.72
N ASN A 205 0.15 -2.22 -9.08
CA ASN A 205 1.34 -1.41 -8.92
C ASN A 205 1.15 -0.43 -7.77
N ASN A 206 2.08 -0.47 -6.81
CA ASN A 206 2.11 0.45 -5.70
C ASN A 206 2.37 1.88 -6.16
N GLU A 207 1.55 2.80 -5.70
CA GLU A 207 1.74 4.24 -5.74
C GLU A 207 2.19 4.80 -7.11
N PRO A 208 1.39 4.68 -8.18
CA PRO A 208 1.66 5.41 -9.41
C PRO A 208 1.75 6.91 -9.14
N HIS A 209 2.91 7.52 -9.41
CA HIS A 209 3.18 8.89 -9.02
C HIS A 209 3.99 9.66 -10.07
N GLY A 210 4.54 10.79 -9.69
CA GLY A 210 5.29 11.67 -10.55
C GLY A 210 4.46 12.87 -11.02
N ASN A 211 5.14 14.00 -11.08
CA ASN A 211 4.51 15.26 -11.43
C ASN A 211 5.49 16.13 -12.22
N THR A 212 5.07 16.53 -13.43
CA THR A 212 5.90 17.37 -14.32
C THR A 212 6.23 18.74 -13.72
N THR A 213 5.40 19.21 -12.77
CA THR A 213 5.57 20.52 -12.11
C THR A 213 6.49 20.45 -10.90
N THR A 214 6.44 19.37 -10.12
CA THR A 214 7.20 19.22 -8.87
C THR A 214 8.53 18.48 -9.03
N GLY A 215 8.77 17.82 -10.16
CA GLY A 215 10.09 17.32 -10.52
C GLY A 215 10.26 15.82 -10.69
N MET A 216 9.42 14.97 -10.12
CA MET A 216 9.49 13.51 -10.35
C MET A 216 8.89 13.16 -11.70
N LYS A 217 9.68 12.51 -12.57
CA LYS A 217 9.33 12.24 -13.98
C LYS A 217 9.82 10.84 -14.38
N PRO A 218 9.11 10.18 -15.31
CA PRO A 218 7.85 10.55 -15.96
C PRO A 218 6.66 10.54 -14.98
N PRO A 219 5.59 11.34 -15.20
CA PRO A 219 4.41 11.32 -14.36
C PRO A 219 3.51 10.13 -14.71
N ALA A 220 2.98 9.41 -13.74
CA ALA A 220 1.85 8.52 -13.97
C ALA A 220 0.57 9.37 -14.17
N THR A 221 -0.16 9.09 -15.24
CA THR A 221 -1.37 9.82 -15.62
C THR A 221 -2.58 8.90 -15.67
N TRP A 222 -3.78 9.47 -15.78
CA TRP A 222 -5.03 8.70 -15.85
C TRP A 222 -5.86 9.11 -17.05
N GLY A 223 -6.03 8.20 -18.01
CA GLY A 223 -6.86 8.40 -19.20
C GLY A 223 -6.17 9.13 -20.35
N TYR A 224 -4.90 9.41 -20.27
CA TYR A 224 -4.08 10.02 -21.32
C TYR A 224 -2.61 9.71 -21.11
N ASP A 225 -1.81 9.80 -22.17
CA ASP A 225 -0.35 9.76 -22.08
C ASP A 225 0.19 11.20 -22.07
N GLU A 226 1.13 11.50 -21.15
CA GLU A 226 1.75 12.83 -21.07
C GLU A 226 2.75 13.03 -22.20
N ALA A 227 2.64 14.16 -22.88
CA ALA A 227 3.44 14.46 -24.07
C ALA A 227 4.96 14.46 -23.76
N GLY A 228 5.72 13.71 -24.55
CA GLY A 228 7.18 13.61 -24.43
C GLY A 228 7.70 12.55 -23.43
N TYR A 229 6.80 11.79 -22.79
CA TYR A 229 7.19 10.79 -21.77
C TYR A 229 6.83 9.33 -22.13
N GLY A 230 6.26 9.08 -23.30
CA GLY A 230 5.90 7.73 -23.72
C GLY A 230 4.60 7.22 -23.08
N LYS A 231 4.62 5.98 -22.60
CA LYS A 231 3.45 5.35 -21.95
C LYS A 231 3.34 5.84 -20.50
N THR A 232 2.39 6.73 -20.21
CA THR A 232 2.14 7.24 -18.86
C THR A 232 0.70 7.00 -18.38
N ASP A 233 -0.21 6.58 -19.26
CA ASP A 233 -1.62 6.28 -18.93
C ASP A 233 -1.73 5.00 -18.08
N TRP A 234 -1.70 5.17 -16.75
CA TRP A 234 -1.83 4.09 -15.79
C TRP A 234 -3.14 3.30 -15.95
N ARG A 235 -4.26 3.99 -16.20
CA ARG A 235 -5.54 3.32 -16.43
C ARG A 235 -5.45 2.30 -17.56
N LYS A 236 -4.81 2.66 -18.67
CA LYS A 236 -4.66 1.79 -19.84
C LYS A 236 -3.80 0.56 -19.54
N ALA A 237 -2.71 0.75 -18.81
CA ALA A 237 -1.84 -0.34 -18.38
C ALA A 237 -2.55 -1.27 -17.41
N ALA A 238 -3.26 -0.72 -16.41
CA ALA A 238 -4.04 -1.49 -15.44
C ALA A 238 -5.10 -2.36 -16.12
N ILE A 239 -5.79 -1.84 -17.15
CA ILE A 239 -6.73 -2.62 -17.97
C ILE A 239 -6.02 -3.77 -18.69
N ALA A 240 -4.88 -3.52 -19.33
CA ALA A 240 -4.14 -4.55 -20.05
C ALA A 240 -3.66 -5.66 -19.10
N CYS A 241 -3.07 -5.30 -17.97
CA CYS A 241 -2.60 -6.23 -16.95
C CYS A 241 -3.76 -7.01 -16.30
N GLY A 242 -4.81 -6.32 -15.88
CA GLY A 242 -5.98 -6.94 -15.25
C GLY A 242 -6.67 -7.96 -16.16
N LYS A 243 -6.81 -7.67 -17.46
CA LYS A 243 -7.32 -8.63 -18.46
C LYS A 243 -6.42 -9.87 -18.55
N ALA A 244 -5.11 -9.70 -18.60
CA ALA A 244 -4.17 -10.82 -18.68
C ALA A 244 -4.21 -11.69 -17.41
N ILE A 245 -4.31 -11.08 -16.24
CA ILE A 245 -4.45 -11.76 -14.95
C ILE A 245 -5.75 -12.56 -14.90
N LEU A 246 -6.89 -11.94 -15.22
CA LEU A 246 -8.19 -12.61 -15.15
C LEU A 246 -8.35 -13.71 -16.21
N ALA A 247 -7.65 -13.62 -17.33
CA ALA A 247 -7.57 -14.73 -18.29
C ALA A 247 -6.82 -15.94 -17.72
N ALA A 248 -5.86 -15.74 -16.80
CA ALA A 248 -5.10 -16.78 -16.14
C ALA A 248 -5.78 -17.30 -14.86
N ASN A 249 -6.35 -16.40 -14.06
CA ASN A 249 -7.06 -16.68 -12.81
C ASN A 249 -8.28 -15.76 -12.67
N PRO A 250 -9.50 -16.21 -13.06
CA PRO A 250 -10.70 -15.38 -13.13
C PRO A 250 -11.29 -15.03 -11.77
N ASP A 251 -10.80 -15.64 -10.68
CA ASP A 251 -11.37 -15.48 -9.34
C ASP A 251 -10.76 -14.35 -8.53
N LEU A 252 -9.65 -13.78 -9.00
CA LEU A 252 -8.95 -12.71 -8.32
C LEU A 252 -9.68 -11.37 -8.39
N ILE A 253 -9.51 -10.59 -7.35
CA ILE A 253 -9.84 -9.17 -7.33
C ILE A 253 -8.63 -8.40 -7.86
N ILE A 254 -8.87 -7.52 -8.82
CA ILE A 254 -7.87 -6.61 -9.38
C ILE A 254 -7.99 -5.29 -8.62
N ILE A 255 -6.92 -4.90 -7.93
CA ILE A 255 -6.83 -3.61 -7.24
C ILE A 255 -6.06 -2.65 -8.14
N VAL A 256 -6.63 -1.47 -8.35
CA VAL A 256 -6.06 -0.41 -9.18
C VAL A 256 -6.01 0.87 -8.37
N GLU A 257 -4.81 1.31 -8.04
CA GLU A 257 -4.58 2.56 -7.33
C GLU A 257 -4.86 3.79 -8.20
N GLY A 258 -5.04 4.94 -7.58
CA GLY A 258 -5.08 6.22 -8.26
C GLY A 258 -3.69 6.66 -8.75
N VAL A 259 -3.54 7.96 -8.99
CA VAL A 259 -2.26 8.61 -9.33
C VAL A 259 -1.97 9.75 -8.34
N GLU A 260 -0.78 10.33 -8.40
CA GLU A 260 -0.46 11.53 -7.57
C GLU A 260 -1.19 12.78 -8.08
N ASN A 261 -1.15 12.99 -9.39
CA ASN A 261 -1.68 14.22 -9.99
C ASN A 261 -2.70 13.90 -11.09
N TYR A 262 -3.90 14.46 -10.95
CA TYR A 262 -4.90 14.43 -12.01
C TYR A 262 -5.19 15.85 -12.49
N ARG A 263 -4.68 16.21 -13.70
CA ARG A 263 -4.90 17.52 -14.34
C ARG A 263 -4.62 18.73 -13.46
N GLY A 264 -3.49 18.67 -12.74
CA GLY A 264 -3.05 19.75 -11.83
C GLY A 264 -3.63 19.66 -10.41
N ASP A 265 -4.45 18.66 -10.14
CA ASP A 265 -4.96 18.39 -8.79
C ASP A 265 -4.12 17.31 -8.12
N ASN A 266 -3.23 17.73 -7.21
CA ASN A 266 -2.31 16.85 -6.48
C ASN A 266 -2.99 16.18 -5.29
N TYR A 267 -2.49 14.98 -4.97
CA TYR A 267 -2.83 14.26 -3.75
C TYR A 267 -1.67 13.35 -3.34
N TRP A 268 -1.92 12.36 -2.47
CA TRP A 268 -0.95 11.33 -2.15
C TRP A 268 -0.62 10.48 -3.36
N TRP A 269 0.57 9.89 -3.40
CA TRP A 269 0.95 8.90 -4.40
C TRP A 269 -0.05 7.75 -4.36
N GLY A 270 -0.50 7.28 -5.51
CA GLY A 270 -1.57 6.27 -5.60
C GLY A 270 -2.96 6.71 -5.08
N GLY A 271 -3.09 7.91 -4.49
CA GLY A 271 -4.29 8.30 -3.74
C GLY A 271 -5.38 9.03 -4.53
N ASN A 272 -5.07 9.60 -5.70
CA ASN A 272 -6.01 10.44 -6.44
C ASN A 272 -6.82 9.64 -7.46
N LEU A 273 -8.08 9.36 -7.15
CA LEU A 273 -9.03 8.66 -8.03
C LEU A 273 -9.94 9.60 -8.84
N ARG A 274 -9.68 10.91 -8.87
CA ARG A 274 -10.56 11.85 -9.58
C ARG A 274 -10.73 11.52 -11.07
N GLY A 275 -9.70 10.94 -11.68
CA GLY A 275 -9.73 10.50 -13.07
C GLY A 275 -10.78 9.43 -13.36
N VAL A 276 -11.24 8.68 -12.37
CA VAL A 276 -12.30 7.66 -12.52
C VAL A 276 -13.62 8.29 -12.97
N ALA A 277 -13.91 9.51 -12.54
CA ALA A 277 -15.13 10.21 -12.95
C ALA A 277 -15.19 10.49 -14.45
N ASP A 278 -14.04 10.79 -15.07
CA ASP A 278 -13.94 11.12 -16.50
C ASP A 278 -13.64 9.86 -17.35
N TYR A 279 -12.79 8.98 -16.84
CA TYR A 279 -12.28 7.79 -17.52
C TYR A 279 -12.35 6.56 -16.61
N PRO A 280 -13.54 5.98 -16.38
CA PRO A 280 -13.67 4.77 -15.59
C PRO A 280 -13.02 3.57 -16.29
N ILE A 281 -12.69 2.54 -15.51
CA ILE A 281 -12.47 1.20 -16.04
C ILE A 281 -13.84 0.54 -16.17
N GLU A 282 -14.19 0.19 -17.41
CA GLU A 282 -15.52 -0.33 -17.74
C GLU A 282 -15.67 -1.81 -17.38
N ASN A 283 -16.91 -2.28 -17.17
CA ASN A 283 -17.19 -3.70 -16.92
C ASN A 283 -16.78 -4.60 -18.11
N SER A 284 -16.71 -4.07 -19.32
CA SER A 284 -16.20 -4.75 -20.51
C SER A 284 -14.67 -4.91 -20.49
N ASP A 285 -13.98 -4.10 -19.70
CA ASP A 285 -12.54 -4.18 -19.52
C ASP A 285 -12.18 -5.10 -18.36
N ILE A 286 -12.67 -4.82 -17.15
CA ILE A 286 -12.54 -5.65 -15.97
C ILE A 286 -13.94 -5.81 -15.36
N PRO A 287 -14.46 -7.05 -15.16
CA PRO A 287 -15.77 -7.26 -14.57
C PRO A 287 -15.91 -6.52 -13.24
N GLY A 288 -17.03 -5.84 -13.03
CA GLY A 288 -17.20 -4.93 -11.90
C GLY A 288 -17.03 -5.58 -10.53
N ASN A 289 -17.42 -6.84 -10.39
CA ASN A 289 -17.21 -7.63 -9.17
C ASN A 289 -15.76 -8.14 -8.99
N ARG A 290 -14.86 -7.82 -9.92
CA ARG A 290 -13.43 -8.14 -9.88
C ARG A 290 -12.53 -6.91 -9.82
N LEU A 291 -13.10 -5.70 -9.83
CA LEU A 291 -12.36 -4.45 -9.78
C LEU A 291 -12.60 -3.74 -8.46
N TRP A 292 -11.53 -3.47 -7.72
CA TRP A 292 -11.48 -2.49 -6.65
C TRP A 292 -10.55 -1.36 -7.05
N TYR A 293 -10.92 -0.13 -6.72
CA TYR A 293 -9.97 0.98 -6.75
C TYR A 293 -9.27 1.08 -5.40
N SER A 294 -8.05 1.64 -5.41
CA SER A 294 -7.29 1.83 -4.19
C SER A 294 -6.82 3.26 -4.01
N ALA A 295 -6.69 3.67 -2.76
CA ALA A 295 -6.05 4.92 -2.39
C ALA A 295 -5.16 4.72 -1.19
N HIS A 296 -4.01 5.43 -1.16
CA HIS A 296 -3.16 5.58 0.01
C HIS A 296 -3.44 6.92 0.68
N GLU A 297 -3.38 6.95 1.99
CA GLU A 297 -3.69 8.14 2.78
C GLU A 297 -2.81 8.21 4.01
N TYR A 298 -2.10 9.33 4.18
CA TYR A 298 -1.17 9.49 5.29
C TYR A 298 -1.39 10.79 6.07
N GLY A 299 -0.87 10.80 7.29
CA GLY A 299 -0.85 11.96 8.16
C GLY A 299 0.36 12.87 7.91
N PRO A 300 0.46 14.00 8.65
CA PRO A 300 1.52 14.98 8.47
C PRO A 300 2.92 14.46 8.82
N GLU A 301 3.04 13.28 9.44
CA GLU A 301 4.34 12.66 9.75
C GLU A 301 5.06 12.13 8.51
N VAL A 302 4.31 11.73 7.48
CA VAL A 302 4.84 11.30 6.19
C VAL A 302 5.08 12.52 5.31
N TYR A 303 4.06 13.38 5.14
CA TYR A 303 4.21 14.65 4.44
C TYR A 303 3.18 15.67 4.93
N ASN A 304 3.63 16.89 5.21
CA ASN A 304 2.75 17.94 5.74
C ASN A 304 1.92 18.60 4.63
N GLN A 305 0.71 18.12 4.45
CA GLN A 305 -0.24 18.68 3.49
C GLN A 305 -0.92 19.95 4.03
N PRO A 306 -1.32 20.88 3.14
CA PRO A 306 -1.90 22.17 3.56
C PRO A 306 -3.15 22.07 4.45
N TRP A 307 -3.94 21.02 4.28
CA TRP A 307 -5.19 20.83 5.03
C TRP A 307 -4.99 20.48 6.50
N PHE A 308 -3.81 19.99 6.90
CA PHE A 308 -3.51 19.74 8.32
C PHE A 308 -3.33 21.01 9.15
N SER A 309 -3.09 22.16 8.49
CA SER A 309 -2.98 23.48 9.12
C SER A 309 -4.23 24.34 8.93
N ALA A 310 -5.31 23.80 8.36
CA ALA A 310 -6.55 24.53 8.16
C ALA A 310 -7.24 24.84 9.50
N GLY A 311 -7.90 26.01 9.59
CA GLY A 311 -8.54 26.45 10.83
C GLY A 311 -9.73 25.59 11.28
N ASP A 312 -10.27 24.77 10.38
CA ASP A 312 -11.38 23.83 10.62
C ASP A 312 -10.92 22.36 10.70
N PHE A 313 -9.59 22.11 10.79
CA PHE A 313 -9.06 20.76 11.01
C PHE A 313 -9.54 20.18 12.35
N PRO A 314 -9.94 18.89 12.43
CA PRO A 314 -10.00 17.87 11.37
C PRO A 314 -11.35 17.83 10.61
N ALA A 315 -12.28 18.74 10.84
CA ALA A 315 -13.62 18.74 10.25
C ALA A 315 -13.61 18.93 8.71
N ASN A 316 -12.53 19.49 8.15
CA ASN A 316 -12.32 19.66 6.71
C ASN A 316 -11.98 18.35 5.99
N LEU A 317 -11.43 17.34 6.68
CA LEU A 317 -10.87 16.13 6.07
C LEU A 317 -11.90 15.28 5.29
N PRO A 318 -13.12 15.01 5.81
CA PRO A 318 -14.12 14.24 5.08
C PRO A 318 -14.43 14.79 3.68
N ALA A 319 -14.50 16.11 3.52
CA ALA A 319 -14.75 16.72 2.22
C ALA A 319 -13.57 16.54 1.26
N ILE A 320 -12.34 16.53 1.77
CA ILE A 320 -11.14 16.24 0.98
C ILE A 320 -11.18 14.80 0.50
N TRP A 321 -11.35 13.82 1.40
CA TRP A 321 -11.43 12.40 1.04
C TRP A 321 -12.57 12.11 0.06
N ASP A 322 -13.76 12.67 0.28
CA ASP A 322 -14.90 12.56 -0.61
C ASP A 322 -14.57 13.12 -2.02
N SER A 323 -13.75 14.17 -2.12
CA SER A 323 -13.37 14.75 -3.39
C SER A 323 -12.24 14.02 -4.12
N LYS A 324 -11.35 13.31 -3.40
CA LYS A 324 -10.16 12.68 -3.95
C LYS A 324 -10.36 11.22 -4.35
N PHE A 325 -10.99 10.42 -3.50
CA PHE A 325 -11.14 8.99 -3.75
C PHE A 325 -12.46 8.39 -3.22
N TRP A 326 -12.97 8.89 -2.08
CA TRP A 326 -14.07 8.23 -1.40
C TRP A 326 -15.42 8.35 -2.14
N PHE A 327 -15.55 9.33 -3.04
CA PHE A 327 -16.74 9.46 -3.91
C PHE A 327 -17.03 8.19 -4.70
N VAL A 328 -16.03 7.41 -5.08
CA VAL A 328 -16.18 6.15 -5.82
C VAL A 328 -16.98 5.14 -4.99
N GLN A 329 -16.60 4.95 -3.73
CA GLN A 329 -17.29 4.07 -2.79
C GLN A 329 -18.67 4.64 -2.42
N LYS A 330 -18.71 5.91 -2.05
CA LYS A 330 -19.92 6.60 -1.54
C LYS A 330 -21.05 6.66 -2.56
N GLN A 331 -20.72 6.75 -3.83
CA GLN A 331 -21.70 6.72 -4.94
C GLN A 331 -21.99 5.28 -5.40
N GLY A 332 -21.44 4.27 -4.77
CA GLY A 332 -21.69 2.86 -5.10
C GLY A 332 -21.14 2.43 -6.46
N VAL A 333 -20.07 3.09 -6.95
CA VAL A 333 -19.48 2.79 -8.27
C VAL A 333 -18.64 1.51 -8.19
N ARG A 334 -17.70 1.46 -7.26
CA ARG A 334 -16.80 0.33 -6.98
C ARG A 334 -16.36 0.37 -5.52
N PRO A 335 -15.96 -0.79 -4.94
CA PRO A 335 -15.28 -0.79 -3.66
C PRO A 335 -13.97 -0.01 -3.73
N VAL A 336 -13.69 0.74 -2.66
CA VAL A 336 -12.40 1.40 -2.46
C VAL A 336 -11.65 0.66 -1.37
N PHE A 337 -10.46 0.20 -1.70
CA PHE A 337 -9.48 -0.38 -0.80
C PHE A 337 -8.52 0.71 -0.32
N ILE A 338 -8.21 0.76 0.95
CA ILE A 338 -7.16 1.64 1.48
C ILE A 338 -5.92 0.78 1.66
N GLY A 339 -5.01 0.83 0.67
CA GLY A 339 -3.84 -0.05 0.63
C GLY A 339 -2.84 0.27 1.73
N GLU A 340 -2.67 1.55 2.03
CA GLU A 340 -1.74 2.01 3.06
C GLU A 340 -2.27 3.22 3.81
N PHE A 341 -2.05 3.20 5.12
CA PHE A 341 -2.17 4.32 6.06
C PHE A 341 -1.49 3.92 7.37
N GLY A 342 -0.91 4.89 8.07
CA GLY A 342 -0.16 4.58 9.29
C GLY A 342 0.13 5.82 10.13
N ILE A 343 0.66 5.61 11.33
CA ILE A 343 0.96 6.64 12.33
C ILE A 343 2.11 6.19 13.23
N LYS A 344 2.95 7.11 13.71
CA LYS A 344 4.00 6.81 14.70
C LYS A 344 3.43 6.58 16.11
N GLU A 345 4.13 5.78 16.93
CA GLU A 345 3.69 5.44 18.29
C GLU A 345 3.46 6.68 19.16
N ALA A 346 4.38 7.62 19.11
CA ALA A 346 4.30 8.82 19.94
C ALA A 346 3.04 9.63 19.64
N SER A 347 2.71 9.78 18.35
CA SER A 347 1.51 10.51 17.92
C SER A 347 0.22 9.73 18.19
N ALA A 348 0.24 8.40 18.02
CA ALA A 348 -0.91 7.57 18.37
C ALA A 348 -1.25 7.61 19.85
N ALA A 349 -0.25 7.78 20.71
CA ALA A 349 -0.40 7.89 22.17
C ALA A 349 -0.88 9.28 22.64
N ASP A 350 -0.80 10.31 21.80
CA ASP A 350 -1.19 11.68 22.11
C ASP A 350 -2.50 12.08 21.39
N PRO A 351 -3.66 12.06 22.06
CA PRO A 351 -4.95 12.42 21.47
C PRO A 351 -5.03 13.86 20.93
N ASP A 352 -4.16 14.75 21.39
CA ASP A 352 -4.14 16.14 20.97
C ASP A 352 -3.26 16.39 19.75
N SER A 353 -2.42 15.42 19.37
CA SER A 353 -1.57 15.49 18.19
C SER A 353 -2.39 15.57 16.89
N VAL A 354 -1.84 16.25 15.88
CA VAL A 354 -2.47 16.34 14.55
C VAL A 354 -2.59 14.97 13.89
N PRO A 355 -1.56 14.09 13.91
CA PRO A 355 -1.67 12.76 13.33
C PRO A 355 -2.74 11.89 14.00
N HIS A 356 -2.89 11.95 15.34
CA HIS A 356 -3.94 11.20 16.04
C HIS A 356 -5.34 11.64 15.58
N LYS A 357 -5.59 12.96 15.56
CA LYS A 357 -6.88 13.52 15.12
C LYS A 357 -7.18 13.16 13.66
N TRP A 358 -6.16 13.17 12.80
CA TRP A 358 -6.28 12.72 11.42
C TRP A 358 -6.68 11.25 11.35
N LEU A 359 -5.91 10.32 11.96
CA LEU A 359 -6.18 8.88 11.86
C LEU A 359 -7.55 8.54 12.46
N LYS A 360 -7.91 9.14 13.59
CA LYS A 360 -9.23 8.95 14.19
C LYS A 360 -10.34 9.37 13.24
N SER A 361 -10.27 10.58 12.68
CA SER A 361 -11.26 11.09 11.72
C SER A 361 -11.31 10.22 10.46
N PHE A 362 -10.16 9.75 9.98
CA PHE A 362 -10.06 8.86 8.82
C PHE A 362 -10.80 7.54 9.05
N MET A 363 -10.50 6.87 10.15
CA MET A 363 -11.13 5.60 10.48
C MET A 363 -12.63 5.73 10.77
N GLU A 364 -13.07 6.85 11.35
CA GLU A 364 -14.49 7.17 11.52
C GLU A 364 -15.20 7.33 10.17
N HIS A 365 -14.50 7.88 9.15
CA HIS A 365 -15.08 8.14 7.82
C HIS A 365 -15.12 6.89 6.93
N VAL A 366 -14.03 6.13 6.87
CA VAL A 366 -13.89 5.01 5.92
C VAL A 366 -13.86 3.63 6.57
N GLY A 367 -13.41 3.53 7.82
CA GLY A 367 -12.93 2.30 8.44
C GLY A 367 -13.93 1.15 8.52
N LYS A 368 -15.24 1.42 8.60
CA LYS A 368 -16.28 0.37 8.63
C LYS A 368 -16.79 -0.03 7.25
N SER A 369 -16.53 0.76 6.23
CA SER A 369 -17.08 0.57 4.89
C SER A 369 -16.03 0.15 3.88
N ALA A 370 -14.76 0.52 4.09
CA ALA A 370 -13.65 0.12 3.25
C ALA A 370 -13.07 -1.24 3.65
N SER A 371 -12.49 -1.94 2.69
CA SER A 371 -11.38 -2.87 2.94
C SER A 371 -10.10 -2.05 3.11
N TRP A 372 -9.18 -2.50 3.97
CA TRP A 372 -7.96 -1.74 4.23
C TRP A 372 -6.82 -2.60 4.78
N THR A 373 -5.56 -2.13 4.60
CA THR A 373 -4.36 -2.67 5.22
C THR A 373 -3.53 -1.57 5.86
N PHE A 374 -3.23 -1.71 7.15
CA PHE A 374 -2.44 -0.74 7.91
C PHE A 374 -0.95 -0.85 7.53
N TRP A 375 -0.28 0.27 7.32
CA TRP A 375 1.16 0.33 7.12
C TRP A 375 1.86 0.63 8.45
N SER A 376 2.52 -0.35 9.08
CA SER A 376 2.72 -1.74 8.68
C SER A 376 2.78 -2.65 9.91
N LEU A 377 2.95 -3.97 9.69
CA LEU A 377 3.28 -4.93 10.76
C LEU A 377 4.66 -4.64 11.33
N ASN A 378 5.60 -4.34 10.44
CA ASN A 378 7.04 -4.20 10.65
C ASN A 378 7.39 -3.00 11.53
N PRO A 379 8.13 -3.17 12.64
CA PRO A 379 8.55 -2.06 13.49
C PRO A 379 9.54 -1.11 12.81
N ASN A 380 10.26 -1.57 11.80
CA ASN A 380 11.32 -0.84 11.13
C ASN A 380 10.86 -0.03 9.89
N SER A 381 9.58 0.31 9.80
CA SER A 381 9.13 1.33 8.86
C SER A 381 9.61 2.71 9.31
N GLY A 382 10.30 3.44 8.42
CA GLY A 382 10.85 4.75 8.72
C GLY A 382 9.78 5.83 8.91
N ASP A 383 8.68 5.72 8.18
CA ASP A 383 7.64 6.76 8.14
C ASP A 383 6.65 6.63 9.29
N THR A 384 6.20 5.43 9.59
CA THR A 384 5.11 5.20 10.53
C THR A 384 5.44 4.21 11.64
N GLU A 385 6.62 3.60 11.65
CA GLU A 385 6.94 2.46 12.51
C GLU A 385 5.94 1.30 12.29
N GLY A 386 5.85 0.33 13.20
CA GLY A 386 4.95 -0.83 13.05
C GLY A 386 3.82 -0.92 14.06
N ILE A 387 2.89 -1.83 13.79
CA ILE A 387 1.98 -2.37 14.80
C ILE A 387 2.76 -3.22 15.81
N LEU A 388 3.80 -3.93 15.38
CA LEU A 388 4.73 -4.56 16.30
C LEU A 388 5.80 -3.55 16.74
N LYS A 389 6.36 -3.77 17.94
CA LYS A 389 7.50 -3.02 18.47
C LYS A 389 8.82 -3.68 18.05
N ASP A 390 9.94 -3.04 18.33
CA ASP A 390 11.29 -3.45 17.92
C ASP A 390 11.69 -4.88 18.36
N ASP A 391 10.98 -5.45 19.32
CA ASP A 391 11.12 -6.86 19.71
C ASP A 391 10.42 -7.84 18.75
N TRP A 392 9.73 -7.34 17.72
CA TRP A 392 8.93 -8.09 16.74
C TRP A 392 7.80 -8.93 17.35
N VAL A 393 7.46 -8.74 18.63
CA VAL A 393 6.45 -9.50 19.36
C VAL A 393 5.39 -8.61 19.97
N SER A 394 5.84 -7.59 20.72
CA SER A 394 4.93 -6.71 21.46
C SER A 394 4.09 -5.86 20.53
N VAL A 395 2.78 -5.83 20.78
CA VAL A 395 1.86 -4.99 20.01
C VAL A 395 1.89 -3.57 20.53
N ASN A 396 2.01 -2.61 19.62
CA ASN A 396 1.85 -1.19 19.91
C ASN A 396 0.37 -0.88 20.15
N GLN A 397 -0.03 -0.91 21.43
CA GLN A 397 -1.43 -0.77 21.82
C GLN A 397 -2.02 0.60 21.46
N ALA A 398 -1.21 1.67 21.46
CA ALA A 398 -1.67 3.00 21.12
C ALA A 398 -2.18 3.05 19.67
N LYS A 399 -1.41 2.49 18.73
CA LYS A 399 -1.80 2.38 17.33
C LYS A 399 -2.96 1.40 17.13
N PHE A 400 -2.83 0.20 17.71
CA PHE A 400 -3.79 -0.87 17.52
C PHE A 400 -5.19 -0.47 18.00
N ASN A 401 -5.29 0.24 19.12
CA ASN A 401 -6.57 0.70 19.66
C ASN A 401 -7.31 1.68 18.75
N LEU A 402 -6.60 2.42 17.88
CA LEU A 402 -7.23 3.33 16.92
C LEU A 402 -7.89 2.59 15.75
N ILE A 403 -7.40 1.41 15.38
CA ILE A 403 -7.90 0.65 14.23
C ILE A 403 -8.73 -0.58 14.62
N LYS A 404 -8.49 -1.16 15.80
CA LYS A 404 -9.20 -2.36 16.29
C LYS A 404 -10.73 -2.29 16.20
N PRO A 405 -11.41 -1.15 16.52
CA PRO A 405 -12.88 -1.05 16.42
C PRO A 405 -13.43 -1.22 15.01
N TYR A 406 -12.58 -1.19 14.00
CA TYR A 406 -12.92 -1.22 12.58
C TYR A 406 -12.52 -2.54 11.91
N LEU A 407 -11.99 -3.50 12.65
CA LEU A 407 -11.69 -4.84 12.13
C LEU A 407 -12.98 -5.54 11.68
N GLU A 408 -12.88 -6.31 10.60
CA GLU A 408 -13.92 -7.24 10.20
C GLU A 408 -13.88 -8.44 11.15
N PRO A 409 -15.02 -8.84 11.72
CA PRO A 409 -15.06 -10.02 12.57
C PRO A 409 -14.52 -11.25 11.84
N LEU A 410 -13.69 -12.03 12.54
CA LEU A 410 -13.24 -13.31 12.01
C LEU A 410 -14.41 -14.30 12.01
N PRO A 411 -14.53 -15.16 10.98
CA PRO A 411 -15.59 -16.18 10.89
C PRO A 411 -15.49 -17.24 11.99
#